data_ce5444a27cf94ee1d3c42d6087c4ecdf
#
_entry.id   ce5444a27cf94ee1d3c42d6087c4ecdf
#
_cell.length_a   1.000
_cell.length_b   1.000
_cell.length_c   1.000
_cell.angle_alpha   90.00
_cell.angle_beta   90.00
_cell.angle_gamma   90.00
#
_symmetry.space_group_name_H-M   'P 1'
#
loop_
_entity.id
_entity.type
_entity.pdbx_description
1 polymer ?
#
loop_
_entity_poly.entity_id
_entity_poly.type
_entity_poly.pdbx_seq_one_letter_code
_entity_poly.pdbx_strand_id
1 'polypeptide(L)'
;MRTHAQAVVIGGGVIGCSILYHLTKLGWSDVVLIERDELTSGSTWHAAANIHGLHDSTNISRIQHYTMGLYKELEQETGQGCGVFQPGSLYLAQTVEREHQLRLQAAKAKLYGMNFHEVDRSEAERLHPLVDYDGIRCIMWEPDGGNVDPSGVTQAYAAGARQSGAD
;
A
#
# COMPACT_ATOMS: atom_id res chain seq x y z
N MET A 1 -3.81 -6.37 35.37
CA MET A 1 -4.69 -5.90 34.30
C MET A 1 -4.58 -4.37 34.23
N ARG A 2 -4.26 -3.82 33.08
CA ARG A 2 -4.10 -2.36 32.89
C ARG A 2 -5.47 -1.69 33.05
N THR A 3 -5.56 -0.62 33.81
CA THR A 3 -6.82 0.09 34.07
C THR A 3 -6.93 1.44 33.34
N HIS A 4 -5.82 1.93 32.80
CA HIS A 4 -5.73 3.21 32.09
C HIS A 4 -4.74 3.07 30.94
N ALA A 5 -4.94 3.83 29.88
CA ALA A 5 -4.03 4.05 28.77
C ALA A 5 -4.27 5.44 28.18
N GLN A 6 -3.23 6.05 27.61
CA GLN A 6 -3.34 7.33 26.92
C GLN A 6 -4.20 7.22 25.66
N ALA A 7 -4.06 6.12 24.92
CA ALA A 7 -4.92 5.79 23.79
C ALA A 7 -5.17 4.28 23.72
N VAL A 8 -6.38 3.93 23.28
CA VAL A 8 -6.77 2.54 23.02
C VAL A 8 -7.23 2.43 21.57
N VAL A 9 -6.59 1.53 20.82
CA VAL A 9 -6.98 1.16 19.46
C VAL A 9 -7.79 -0.13 19.50
N ILE A 10 -8.98 -0.13 18.91
CA ILE A 10 -9.85 -1.31 18.86
C ILE A 10 -9.84 -1.89 17.45
N GLY A 11 -9.38 -3.14 17.34
CA GLY A 11 -9.29 -3.90 16.10
C GLY A 11 -7.85 -4.12 15.62
N GLY A 12 -7.46 -5.38 15.48
CA GLY A 12 -6.12 -5.84 15.10
C GLY A 12 -5.94 -6.10 13.60
N GLY A 13 -6.70 -5.42 12.74
CA GLY A 13 -6.46 -5.39 11.30
C GLY A 13 -5.36 -4.39 10.92
N VAL A 14 -5.04 -4.31 9.62
CA VAL A 14 -3.97 -3.43 9.11
C VAL A 14 -4.15 -1.97 9.54
N ILE A 15 -5.36 -1.46 9.59
CA ILE A 15 -5.63 -0.08 9.99
C ILE A 15 -5.30 0.13 11.48
N GLY A 16 -5.78 -0.73 12.37
CA GLY A 16 -5.51 -0.60 13.80
C GLY A 16 -4.03 -0.76 14.13
N CYS A 17 -3.37 -1.76 13.56
CA CYS A 17 -1.92 -1.96 13.75
C CYS A 17 -1.11 -0.79 13.18
N SER A 18 -1.52 -0.23 12.03
CA SER A 18 -0.91 0.99 11.46
C SER A 18 -1.08 2.19 12.37
N ILE A 19 -2.28 2.41 12.93
CA ILE A 19 -2.54 3.51 13.89
C ILE A 19 -1.64 3.34 15.13
N LEU A 20 -1.61 2.13 15.70
CA LEU A 20 -0.78 1.85 16.87
C LEU A 20 0.71 2.17 16.60
N TYR A 21 1.24 1.66 15.48
CA TYR A 21 2.61 1.92 15.06
C TYR A 21 2.91 3.42 14.90
N HIS A 22 2.02 4.16 14.22
CA HIS A 22 2.24 5.58 14.01
C HIS A 22 2.10 6.40 15.29
N LEU A 23 1.25 6.00 16.24
CA LEU A 23 1.20 6.62 17.55
C LEU A 23 2.54 6.47 18.28
N THR A 24 3.15 5.28 18.26
CA THR A 24 4.46 5.08 18.88
C THR A 24 5.56 5.88 18.17
N LYS A 25 5.54 5.96 16.83
CA LYS A 25 6.46 6.83 16.08
C LYS A 25 6.31 8.32 16.44
N LEU A 26 5.13 8.75 16.86
CA LEU A 26 4.87 10.11 17.36
C LEU A 26 5.21 10.28 18.85
N GLY A 27 5.82 9.30 19.49
CA GLY A 27 6.27 9.35 20.87
C GLY A 27 5.22 8.98 21.92
N TRP A 28 4.08 8.40 21.53
CA TRP A 28 3.07 7.90 22.45
C TRP A 28 3.50 6.51 22.95
N SER A 29 3.83 6.40 24.23
CA SER A 29 4.30 5.14 24.83
C SER A 29 3.24 4.37 25.61
N ASP A 30 2.15 5.06 26.02
CA ASP A 30 1.05 4.47 26.79
C ASP A 30 -0.15 4.20 25.88
N VAL A 31 0.05 3.33 24.91
CA VAL A 31 -0.94 2.95 23.89
C VAL A 31 -1.19 1.44 23.90
N VAL A 32 -2.46 1.08 23.73
CA VAL A 32 -2.92 -0.32 23.79
C VAL A 32 -3.76 -0.64 22.56
N LEU A 33 -3.55 -1.81 21.97
CA LEU A 33 -4.46 -2.35 20.96
C LEU A 33 -5.25 -3.51 21.56
N ILE A 34 -6.54 -3.50 21.31
CA ILE A 34 -7.46 -4.57 21.72
C ILE A 34 -8.03 -5.24 20.46
N GLU A 35 -7.75 -6.53 20.32
CA GLU A 35 -8.38 -7.39 19.31
C GLU A 35 -9.13 -8.51 20.03
N ARG A 36 -10.31 -8.86 19.52
CA ARG A 36 -11.16 -9.90 20.13
C ARG A 36 -10.73 -11.32 19.74
N ASP A 37 -9.93 -11.45 18.68
CA ASP A 37 -9.49 -12.70 18.09
C ASP A 37 -7.99 -12.59 17.77
N GLU A 38 -7.53 -13.08 16.66
CA GLU A 38 -6.15 -12.93 16.21
C GLU A 38 -5.97 -11.69 15.32
N LEU A 39 -4.76 -11.13 15.30
CA LEU A 39 -4.44 -10.07 14.35
C LEU A 39 -4.71 -10.57 12.93
N THR A 40 -5.27 -9.71 12.10
CA THR A 40 -5.65 -9.97 10.70
C THR A 40 -6.89 -10.82 10.46
N SER A 41 -7.47 -11.45 11.48
CA SER A 41 -8.61 -12.38 11.33
C SER A 41 -9.86 -11.82 10.65
N GLY A 42 -9.99 -10.48 10.61
CA GLY A 42 -11.09 -9.78 9.92
C GLY A 42 -10.86 -9.63 8.42
N SER A 43 -11.13 -8.44 7.88
CA SER A 43 -11.05 -8.15 6.44
C SER A 43 -9.62 -8.12 5.88
N THR A 44 -8.62 -7.96 6.72
CA THR A 44 -7.23 -7.74 6.29
C THR A 44 -6.70 -8.91 5.47
N TRP A 45 -6.83 -10.14 5.94
CA TRP A 45 -6.27 -11.31 5.24
C TRP A 45 -6.96 -11.65 3.92
N HIS A 46 -8.17 -11.11 3.69
CA HIS A 46 -8.90 -11.28 2.42
C HIS A 46 -8.49 -10.26 1.34
N ALA A 47 -7.65 -9.28 1.67
CA ALA A 47 -7.29 -8.24 0.73
C ALA A 47 -6.42 -8.78 -0.40
N ALA A 48 -6.68 -8.33 -1.63
CA ALA A 48 -5.79 -8.60 -2.77
C ALA A 48 -4.41 -7.93 -2.61
N ALA A 49 -4.36 -6.90 -1.75
CA ALA A 49 -3.16 -6.18 -1.33
C ALA A 49 -2.30 -5.61 -2.46
N ASN A 50 -2.93 -5.22 -3.55
CA ASN A 50 -2.27 -4.43 -4.58
C ASN A 50 -1.89 -3.06 -4.01
N ILE A 51 -0.66 -2.65 -4.28
CA ILE A 51 -0.14 -1.33 -3.93
C ILE A 51 0.13 -0.52 -5.19
N HIS A 52 -0.27 0.74 -5.16
CA HIS A 52 -0.07 1.71 -6.23
C HIS A 52 0.01 3.11 -5.63
N GLY A 53 0.79 3.99 -6.25
CA GLY A 53 1.03 5.33 -5.70
C GLY A 53 0.00 6.35 -6.15
N LEU A 54 -0.65 6.14 -7.29
CA LEU A 54 -1.47 7.16 -7.94
C LEU A 54 -2.96 6.95 -7.69
N HIS A 55 -3.64 8.00 -7.20
CA HIS A 55 -5.08 8.07 -6.99
C HIS A 55 -5.63 9.40 -7.49
N ASP A 56 -6.95 9.49 -7.73
CA ASP A 56 -7.59 10.74 -8.15
C ASP A 56 -7.51 11.84 -7.10
N SER A 57 -7.54 11.48 -5.81
CA SER A 57 -7.33 12.40 -4.70
C SER A 57 -5.85 12.56 -4.38
N THR A 58 -5.37 13.80 -4.35
CA THR A 58 -3.99 14.16 -3.95
C THR A 58 -3.62 13.64 -2.56
N ASN A 59 -4.55 13.72 -1.60
CA ASN A 59 -4.28 13.27 -0.23
C ASN A 59 -4.10 11.76 -0.17
N ILE A 60 -4.91 10.99 -0.90
CA ILE A 60 -4.78 9.54 -0.97
C ILE A 60 -3.49 9.16 -1.69
N SER A 61 -3.13 9.80 -2.80
CA SER A 61 -1.85 9.57 -3.48
C SER A 61 -0.65 9.79 -2.55
N ARG A 62 -0.68 10.84 -1.73
CA ARG A 62 0.39 11.08 -0.73
C ARG A 62 0.48 9.97 0.31
N ILE A 63 -0.67 9.49 0.83
CA ILE A 63 -0.70 8.39 1.80
C ILE A 63 -0.19 7.10 1.15
N GLN A 64 -0.63 6.78 -0.06
CA GLN A 64 -0.19 5.58 -0.78
C GLN A 64 1.32 5.61 -1.05
N HIS A 65 1.84 6.73 -1.54
CA HIS A 65 3.28 6.89 -1.79
C HIS A 65 4.11 6.73 -0.50
N TYR A 66 3.70 7.37 0.60
CA TYR A 66 4.30 7.17 1.91
C TYR A 66 4.28 5.70 2.33
N THR A 67 3.14 5.05 2.18
CA THR A 67 2.93 3.65 2.58
C THR A 67 3.83 2.68 1.81
N MET A 68 4.01 2.90 0.50
CA MET A 68 4.88 2.06 -0.34
C MET A 68 6.34 2.10 0.10
N GLY A 69 6.85 3.26 0.50
CA GLY A 69 8.18 3.41 1.10
C GLY A 69 8.25 2.73 2.47
N LEU A 70 7.25 2.99 3.31
CA LEU A 70 7.20 2.50 4.68
C LEU A 70 7.24 0.96 4.79
N TYR A 71 6.62 0.22 3.88
CA TYR A 71 6.62 -1.24 3.96
C TYR A 71 8.03 -1.85 3.86
N LYS A 72 8.91 -1.25 3.05
CA LYS A 72 10.33 -1.65 2.96
C LYS A 72 11.10 -1.29 4.24
N GLU A 73 10.81 -0.12 4.80
CA GLU A 73 11.40 0.32 6.06
C GLU A 73 10.97 -0.58 7.22
N LEU A 74 9.69 -0.97 7.27
CA LEU A 74 9.14 -1.86 8.29
C LEU A 74 9.81 -3.24 8.30
N GLU A 75 10.07 -3.83 7.14
CA GLU A 75 10.80 -5.10 7.06
C GLU A 75 12.20 -4.98 7.67
N GLN A 76 12.90 -3.88 7.38
CA GLN A 76 14.24 -3.63 7.92
C GLN A 76 14.21 -3.34 9.43
N GLU A 77 13.25 -2.54 9.87
CA GLU A 77 13.09 -2.12 11.27
C GLU A 77 12.70 -3.30 12.17
N THR A 78 11.76 -4.10 11.72
CA THR A 78 11.10 -5.10 12.57
C THR A 78 11.65 -6.52 12.40
N GLY A 79 12.28 -6.82 11.28
CA GLY A 79 12.63 -8.17 10.85
C GLY A 79 11.42 -9.01 10.40
N GLN A 80 10.21 -8.43 10.38
CA GLN A 80 8.99 -9.10 9.93
C GLN A 80 8.77 -8.82 8.44
N GLY A 81 8.72 -9.87 7.62
CA GLY A 81 8.48 -9.73 6.20
C GLY A 81 7.09 -9.17 5.89
N CYS A 82 7.05 -8.15 5.06
CA CYS A 82 5.83 -7.56 4.48
C CYS A 82 5.45 -8.19 3.13
N GLY A 83 6.31 -9.03 2.57
CA GLY A 83 6.10 -9.66 1.27
C GLY A 83 6.03 -8.65 0.13
N VAL A 84 6.83 -7.59 0.19
CA VAL A 84 6.84 -6.52 -0.83
C VAL A 84 7.36 -7.09 -2.15
N PHE A 85 6.49 -7.12 -3.15
CA PHE A 85 6.83 -7.51 -4.50
C PHE A 85 6.37 -6.43 -5.49
N GLN A 86 7.30 -5.75 -6.13
CA GLN A 86 7.06 -4.60 -7.00
C GLN A 86 7.50 -4.86 -8.45
N PRO A 87 6.78 -5.73 -9.18
CA PRO A 87 7.06 -5.95 -10.60
C PRO A 87 6.57 -4.80 -11.49
N GLY A 88 5.88 -3.81 -10.91
CA GLY A 88 5.16 -2.76 -11.59
C GLY A 88 3.70 -3.11 -11.89
N SER A 89 2.97 -2.12 -12.44
CA SER A 89 1.56 -2.26 -12.80
C SER A 89 1.28 -1.67 -14.18
N LEU A 90 0.54 -2.41 -15.02
CA LEU A 90 0.03 -1.92 -16.30
C LEU A 90 -1.43 -1.49 -16.14
N TYR A 91 -1.74 -0.34 -16.69
CA TYR A 91 -3.11 0.20 -16.76
C TYR A 91 -3.53 0.29 -18.22
N LEU A 92 -4.59 -0.41 -18.56
CA LEU A 92 -5.05 -0.58 -19.94
C LEU A 92 -6.31 0.23 -20.18
N ALA A 93 -6.38 0.89 -21.34
CA ALA A 93 -7.58 1.59 -21.81
C ALA A 93 -8.06 0.97 -23.12
N GLN A 94 -9.31 0.48 -23.13
CA GLN A 94 -10.00 -0.01 -24.33
C GLN A 94 -10.95 1.04 -24.91
N THR A 95 -11.38 2.02 -24.10
CA THR A 95 -12.29 3.08 -24.53
C THR A 95 -11.61 4.45 -24.55
N VAL A 96 -12.18 5.39 -25.28
CA VAL A 96 -11.70 6.79 -25.36
C VAL A 96 -11.75 7.45 -23.96
N GLU A 97 -12.81 7.20 -23.22
CA GLU A 97 -13.00 7.78 -21.87
C GLU A 97 -11.92 7.28 -20.92
N ARG A 98 -11.60 5.98 -20.96
CA ARG A 98 -10.54 5.40 -20.12
C ARG A 98 -9.16 5.92 -20.54
N GLU A 99 -8.90 6.08 -21.83
CA GLU A 99 -7.68 6.68 -22.34
C GLU A 99 -7.51 8.11 -21.81
N HIS A 100 -8.55 8.96 -21.91
CA HIS A 100 -8.52 10.32 -21.37
C HIS A 100 -8.24 10.33 -19.85
N GLN A 101 -8.88 9.42 -19.10
CA GLN A 101 -8.66 9.29 -17.67
C GLN A 101 -7.20 8.93 -17.36
N LEU A 102 -6.62 7.95 -18.05
CA LEU A 102 -5.23 7.55 -17.84
C LEU A 102 -4.25 8.66 -18.20
N ARG A 103 -4.49 9.41 -19.27
CA ARG A 103 -3.65 10.57 -19.63
C ARG A 103 -3.74 11.68 -18.58
N LEU A 104 -4.93 11.93 -18.01
CA LEU A 104 -5.08 12.87 -16.91
C LEU A 104 -4.34 12.40 -15.66
N GLN A 105 -4.39 11.11 -15.33
CA GLN A 105 -3.64 10.53 -14.24
C GLN A 105 -2.14 10.66 -14.45
N ALA A 106 -1.63 10.45 -15.67
CA ALA A 106 -0.22 10.65 -16.00
C ALA A 106 0.23 12.12 -15.83
N ALA A 107 -0.64 13.08 -16.17
CA ALA A 107 -0.36 14.49 -15.91
C ALA A 107 -0.28 14.80 -14.40
N LYS A 108 -1.19 14.25 -13.60
CA LYS A 108 -1.15 14.37 -12.13
C LYS A 108 0.09 13.70 -11.53
N ALA A 109 0.48 12.50 -12.02
CA ALA A 109 1.65 11.80 -11.57
C ALA A 109 2.93 12.65 -11.71
N LYS A 110 3.10 13.34 -12.85
CA LYS A 110 4.21 14.28 -13.06
C LYS A 110 4.22 15.40 -12.01
N LEU A 111 3.04 15.93 -11.66
CA LEU A 111 2.92 16.99 -10.66
C LEU A 111 3.33 16.50 -9.26
N TYR A 112 3.15 15.21 -8.96
CA TYR A 112 3.48 14.61 -7.66
C TYR A 112 4.85 13.93 -7.64
N GLY A 113 5.61 13.99 -8.73
CA GLY A 113 6.91 13.32 -8.84
C GLY A 113 6.82 11.79 -8.88
N MET A 114 5.68 11.26 -9.30
CA MET A 114 5.45 9.82 -9.42
C MET A 114 5.82 9.32 -10.81
N ASN A 115 6.33 8.09 -10.86
CA ASN A 115 6.68 7.46 -12.12
C ASN A 115 5.47 6.73 -12.71
N PHE A 116 4.78 7.38 -13.63
CA PHE A 116 3.62 6.86 -14.35
C PHE A 116 3.65 7.41 -15.77
N HIS A 117 3.89 6.55 -16.75
CA HIS A 117 4.10 6.99 -18.14
C HIS A 117 3.53 5.99 -19.14
N GLU A 118 3.28 6.49 -20.35
CA GLU A 118 2.80 5.67 -21.46
C GLU A 118 3.93 4.79 -21.99
N VAL A 119 3.61 3.54 -22.28
CA VAL A 119 4.48 2.57 -22.94
C VAL A 119 3.83 2.08 -24.22
N ASP A 120 4.65 1.67 -25.20
CA ASP A 120 4.15 1.04 -26.41
C ASP A 120 3.77 -0.44 -26.20
N ARG A 121 3.12 -1.02 -27.20
CA ARG A 121 2.71 -2.43 -27.16
C ARG A 121 3.89 -3.38 -26.97
N SER A 122 5.00 -3.14 -27.64
CA SER A 122 6.19 -4.00 -27.59
C SER A 122 6.78 -4.05 -26.17
N GLU A 123 6.85 -2.90 -25.50
CA GLU A 123 7.28 -2.82 -24.12
C GLU A 123 6.27 -3.48 -23.17
N ALA A 124 4.98 -3.27 -23.39
CA ALA A 124 3.92 -3.89 -22.58
C ALA A 124 3.93 -5.43 -22.69
N GLU A 125 4.10 -5.99 -23.89
CA GLU A 125 4.24 -7.42 -24.12
C GLU A 125 5.47 -8.01 -23.41
N ARG A 126 6.55 -7.26 -23.34
CA ARG A 126 7.75 -7.65 -22.58
C ARG A 126 7.53 -7.62 -21.07
N LEU A 127 6.80 -6.63 -20.58
CA LEU A 127 6.46 -6.48 -19.15
C LEU A 127 5.44 -7.50 -18.68
N HIS A 128 4.42 -7.80 -19.50
CA HIS A 128 3.36 -8.74 -19.17
C HIS A 128 2.91 -9.55 -20.40
N PRO A 129 3.58 -10.66 -20.71
CA PRO A 129 3.37 -11.43 -21.96
C PRO A 129 2.04 -12.22 -22.02
N LEU A 130 1.28 -12.30 -20.94
CA LEU A 130 0.03 -13.06 -20.87
C LEU A 130 -1.22 -12.24 -21.24
N VAL A 131 -1.06 -10.94 -21.50
CA VAL A 131 -2.17 -10.05 -21.86
C VAL A 131 -2.35 -10.04 -23.38
N ASP A 132 -3.58 -10.13 -23.84
CA ASP A 132 -3.95 -9.81 -25.21
C ASP A 132 -4.12 -8.29 -25.33
N TYR A 133 -3.25 -7.67 -26.12
CA TYR A 133 -3.22 -6.22 -26.33
C TYR A 133 -4.05 -5.74 -27.53
N ASP A 134 -4.76 -6.63 -28.22
CA ASP A 134 -5.62 -6.26 -29.34
C ASP A 134 -6.78 -5.37 -28.86
N GLY A 135 -7.00 -4.27 -29.55
CA GLY A 135 -8.00 -3.26 -29.18
C GLY A 135 -7.62 -2.35 -28.01
N ILE A 136 -6.44 -2.50 -27.42
CA ILE A 136 -5.94 -1.56 -26.41
C ILE A 136 -5.49 -0.27 -27.08
N ARG A 137 -6.02 0.86 -26.61
CA ARG A 137 -5.79 2.21 -27.14
C ARG A 137 -4.63 2.92 -26.48
N CYS A 138 -4.45 2.69 -25.18
CA CYS A 138 -3.44 3.33 -24.36
C CYS A 138 -2.99 2.37 -23.26
N ILE A 139 -1.71 2.32 -23.02
CA ILE A 139 -1.08 1.50 -21.99
C ILE A 139 -0.21 2.42 -21.13
N MET A 140 -0.52 2.50 -19.83
CA MET A 140 0.31 3.21 -18.87
C MET A 140 1.05 2.24 -17.97
N TRP A 141 2.26 2.56 -17.63
CA TRP A 141 3.15 1.80 -16.76
C TRP A 141 3.45 2.56 -15.48
N GLU A 142 3.28 1.91 -14.34
CA GLU A 142 3.69 2.36 -13.01
C GLU A 142 4.75 1.41 -12.46
N PRO A 143 6.05 1.72 -12.57
CA PRO A 143 7.15 0.84 -12.12
C PRO A 143 7.10 0.51 -10.63
N ASP A 144 6.59 1.44 -9.82
CA ASP A 144 6.53 1.32 -8.36
C ASP A 144 5.32 0.51 -7.87
N GLY A 145 4.41 0.15 -8.77
CA GLY A 145 3.24 -0.66 -8.45
C GLY A 145 3.60 -2.11 -8.12
N GLY A 146 2.73 -2.80 -7.38
CA GLY A 146 2.97 -4.18 -6.99
C GLY A 146 1.96 -4.71 -5.99
N ASN A 147 2.42 -5.62 -5.13
CA ASN A 147 1.62 -6.18 -4.05
C ASN A 147 2.45 -6.43 -2.79
N VAL A 148 1.75 -6.71 -1.70
CA VAL A 148 2.33 -7.07 -0.40
C VAL A 148 1.56 -8.27 0.18
N ASP A 149 2.08 -8.87 1.25
CA ASP A 149 1.29 -9.77 2.09
C ASP A 149 0.52 -8.95 3.13
N PRO A 150 -0.83 -8.91 3.08
CA PRO A 150 -1.63 -8.11 4.00
C PRO A 150 -1.41 -8.51 5.46
N SER A 151 -1.24 -9.80 5.73
CA SER A 151 -0.99 -10.30 7.07
C SER A 151 0.43 -9.96 7.54
N GLY A 152 1.42 -10.14 6.66
CA GLY A 152 2.81 -9.78 6.94
C GLY A 152 2.97 -8.30 7.28
N VAL A 153 2.38 -7.40 6.49
CA VAL A 153 2.35 -5.95 6.76
C VAL A 153 1.72 -5.65 8.13
N THR A 154 0.60 -6.28 8.45
CA THR A 154 -0.09 -6.06 9.72
C THR A 154 0.76 -6.50 10.90
N GLN A 155 1.39 -7.66 10.80
CA GLN A 155 2.31 -8.18 11.81
C GLN A 155 3.56 -7.29 11.97
N ALA A 156 4.07 -6.73 10.86
CA ALA A 156 5.21 -5.82 10.89
C ALA A 156 4.85 -4.52 11.63
N TYR A 157 3.68 -3.92 11.37
CA TYR A 157 3.19 -2.77 12.14
C TYR A 157 3.07 -3.10 13.63
N ALA A 158 2.46 -4.25 13.97
CA ALA A 158 2.32 -4.67 15.36
C ALA A 158 3.68 -4.91 16.03
N ALA A 159 4.63 -5.52 15.31
CA ALA A 159 5.99 -5.73 15.81
C ALA A 159 6.70 -4.40 16.09
N GLY A 160 6.69 -3.46 15.16
CA GLY A 160 7.29 -2.12 15.33
C GLY A 160 6.67 -1.34 16.48
N ALA A 161 5.35 -1.40 16.64
CA ALA A 161 4.67 -0.79 17.76
C ALA A 161 5.09 -1.39 19.10
N ARG A 162 5.18 -2.74 19.21
CA ARG A 162 5.65 -3.43 20.42
C ARG A 162 7.11 -3.12 20.76
N GLN A 163 7.99 -3.07 19.77
CA GLN A 163 9.39 -2.68 19.96
C GLN A 163 9.51 -1.25 20.52
N SER A 164 8.53 -0.40 20.23
CA SER A 164 8.43 0.98 20.72
C SER A 164 7.58 1.12 22.00
N GLY A 165 7.20 0.02 22.64
CA GLY A 165 6.55 -0.01 23.96
C GLY A 165 5.03 -0.04 23.96
N ALA A 166 4.36 -0.20 22.83
CA ALA A 166 2.91 -0.46 22.78
C ALA A 166 2.55 -1.86 23.27
N ASP A 167 1.33 -2.02 23.78
CA ASP A 167 0.79 -3.28 24.32
C ASP A 167 -0.42 -3.75 23.51
#